data_463566e302dd96f3fe2efcbf7640a66b
#
_entry.id   463566e302dd96f3fe2efcbf7640a66b
#
_cell.length_a   1.000
_cell.length_b   1.000
_cell.length_c   1.000
_cell.angle_alpha   90.00
_cell.angle_beta   90.00
_cell.angle_gamma   90.00
#
_symmetry.space_group_name_H-M   'P 1'
#
loop_
_entity.id
_entity.type
_entity.pdbx_description
1 polymer ?
#
loop_
_entity_poly.entity_id
_entity_poly.type
_entity_poly.pdbx_seq_one_letter_code
_entity_poly.pdbx_strand_id
1 'polypeptide(L)'
;GQATLIQKKQVIKGDRIEYKDIPEVDGVSYAARGNVTITEEGRIATCGEAIYDREKSNTILRINPEIIDNNQTIAGSEIYLNYNDELLESLFIPSNAHATHPSKGIRERLEIIEQDTTIYQDSLEFTDDMTGSIMKGYFVDGKLDSIRLEGMATTIYHIFEDSIYQGKNQSSGDTITMNFGENDIEKIFISGGSEGTYTPDSTGADMDGPVIYKSEDIEYDVTNEFTDLHGDATIDYTNVHLSAGFINVAWRNNLLRATPESERDSSYGIIRPSMVEDNEEPMVGDTMIYNLETRNGKVIKGTTKAEDGFYHGQEIRNQNMDIFYAEHAAYTTCDLEDPHFHFEMNRMKMINEDKVVARPIILYIANIPIFGLPFGVFPHQKGRRHSGWIMPTYGTDARWGGYINGLGFYWAPSDYYDSKFTMSLYDRDGITLRSQNQYSKRYKYNGSFDLETKQRFSSSVPDEDRDIYNLGANRQSDYVVRWNHRQQLRNNQSAAVNASYYSSGDYNRRTGIEQQKRLNQQAVSNATYSKRWPKSRNSLSINLSSRRDLMADKKIDQNSVFYNEPTRDGQQINITNNTVPQMAFSHSQ
;
A
#
# COMPACT_ATOMS: atom_id res chain seq x y z
N GLY A 1 -57.32 -1.88 -46.40
CA GLY A 1 -57.75 -2.11 -45.01
C GLY A 1 -56.91 -3.23 -44.44
N GLN A 2 -56.54 -3.16 -43.17
CA GLN A 2 -55.82 -4.23 -42.51
C GLN A 2 -56.66 -5.49 -42.38
N ALA A 3 -56.12 -6.64 -42.78
CA ALA A 3 -56.72 -7.94 -42.49
C ALA A 3 -56.57 -8.26 -41.01
N THR A 4 -57.54 -8.91 -40.40
CA THR A 4 -57.52 -9.32 -38.98
C THR A 4 -57.87 -10.79 -38.85
N LEU A 5 -57.05 -11.57 -38.15
CA LEU A 5 -57.33 -12.94 -37.78
C LEU A 5 -57.39 -13.02 -36.26
N ILE A 6 -58.43 -13.62 -35.69
CA ILE A 6 -58.56 -13.87 -34.26
C ILE A 6 -58.48 -15.38 -34.06
N GLN A 7 -57.46 -15.81 -33.34
CA GLN A 7 -57.29 -17.23 -33.01
C GLN A 7 -57.12 -17.36 -31.49
N LYS A 8 -58.15 -17.89 -30.82
CA LYS A 8 -58.19 -18.02 -29.37
C LYS A 8 -57.94 -16.69 -28.65
N LYS A 9 -56.79 -16.54 -27.96
CA LYS A 9 -56.38 -15.33 -27.24
C LYS A 9 -55.54 -14.37 -28.08
N GLN A 10 -55.13 -14.77 -29.31
CA GLN A 10 -54.30 -13.98 -30.19
C GLN A 10 -55.12 -13.16 -31.18
N VAL A 11 -54.78 -11.90 -31.35
CA VAL A 11 -55.30 -11.02 -32.39
C VAL A 11 -54.15 -10.65 -33.34
N ILE A 12 -54.23 -11.15 -34.57
CA ILE A 12 -53.22 -10.94 -35.62
C ILE A 12 -53.79 -9.91 -36.61
N LYS A 13 -53.05 -8.85 -36.88
CA LYS A 13 -53.35 -7.83 -37.86
C LYS A 13 -52.22 -7.73 -38.86
N GLY A 14 -52.52 -7.49 -40.16
CA GLY A 14 -51.50 -7.32 -41.19
C GLY A 14 -52.14 -6.79 -42.47
N ASP A 15 -51.33 -6.37 -43.46
CA ASP A 15 -51.85 -5.91 -44.75
C ASP A 15 -52.44 -7.07 -45.55
N ARG A 16 -51.89 -8.28 -45.40
CA ARG A 16 -52.36 -9.52 -46.00
C ARG A 16 -52.18 -10.68 -45.03
N ILE A 17 -53.22 -11.50 -44.85
CA ILE A 17 -53.17 -12.73 -44.05
C ILE A 17 -53.66 -13.88 -44.92
N GLU A 18 -52.81 -14.89 -45.08
CA GLU A 18 -53.10 -16.17 -45.70
C GLU A 18 -53.22 -17.20 -44.57
N TYR A 19 -54.25 -18.03 -44.56
CA TYR A 19 -54.39 -19.08 -43.58
C TYR A 19 -54.73 -20.40 -44.27
N LYS A 20 -54.33 -21.50 -43.62
CA LYS A 20 -54.61 -22.86 -44.02
C LYS A 20 -55.24 -23.59 -42.83
N ASP A 21 -56.47 -24.05 -43.08
CA ASP A 21 -57.18 -24.95 -42.15
C ASP A 21 -56.57 -26.35 -42.28
N ILE A 22 -56.24 -26.98 -41.16
CA ILE A 22 -55.66 -28.32 -41.10
C ILE A 22 -56.74 -29.25 -40.53
N PRO A 23 -57.26 -30.19 -41.32
CA PRO A 23 -58.23 -31.16 -40.81
C PRO A 23 -57.65 -31.92 -39.62
N GLU A 24 -58.46 -32.10 -38.58
CA GLU A 24 -58.15 -32.86 -37.35
C GLU A 24 -57.21 -32.12 -36.33
N VAL A 25 -56.78 -30.88 -36.60
CA VAL A 25 -56.03 -30.08 -35.65
C VAL A 25 -56.83 -28.83 -35.31
N ASP A 26 -57.04 -28.54 -34.02
CA ASP A 26 -57.77 -27.34 -33.59
C ASP A 26 -56.92 -26.07 -33.83
N GLY A 27 -57.40 -25.17 -34.68
CA GLY A 27 -56.73 -23.94 -35.10
C GLY A 27 -56.16 -24.01 -36.51
N VAL A 28 -55.66 -22.90 -37.02
CA VAL A 28 -55.15 -22.74 -38.38
C VAL A 28 -53.70 -22.34 -38.41
N SER A 29 -52.93 -22.79 -39.40
CA SER A 29 -51.62 -22.21 -39.72
C SER A 29 -51.85 -20.93 -40.56
N TYR A 30 -51.05 -19.87 -40.28
CA TYR A 30 -51.17 -18.60 -41.02
C TYR A 30 -49.84 -18.01 -41.41
N ALA A 31 -49.90 -17.16 -42.45
CA ALA A 31 -48.81 -16.27 -42.85
C ALA A 31 -49.39 -14.86 -42.95
N ALA A 32 -48.99 -13.96 -42.10
CA ALA A 32 -49.34 -12.54 -42.13
C ALA A 32 -48.16 -11.72 -42.69
N ARG A 33 -48.44 -10.78 -43.57
CA ARG A 33 -47.40 -9.94 -44.22
C ARG A 33 -47.82 -8.48 -44.25
N GLY A 34 -46.82 -7.61 -44.10
CA GLY A 34 -46.94 -6.14 -44.17
C GLY A 34 -47.57 -5.58 -42.88
N ASN A 35 -46.81 -4.78 -42.13
CA ASN A 35 -47.20 -4.13 -40.87
C ASN A 35 -47.92 -5.10 -39.91
N VAL A 36 -47.33 -6.25 -39.70
CA VAL A 36 -47.92 -7.29 -38.84
C VAL A 36 -47.84 -6.90 -37.38
N THR A 37 -48.96 -7.02 -36.69
CA THR A 37 -49.08 -6.88 -35.21
C THR A 37 -49.82 -8.09 -34.64
N ILE A 38 -49.19 -8.76 -33.68
CA ILE A 38 -49.76 -9.86 -32.93
C ILE A 38 -49.93 -9.41 -31.49
N THR A 39 -51.13 -9.49 -30.95
CA THR A 39 -51.44 -9.12 -29.56
C THR A 39 -51.97 -10.34 -28.82
N GLU A 40 -51.35 -10.69 -27.70
CA GLU A 40 -51.69 -11.81 -26.85
C GLU A 40 -51.48 -11.44 -25.35
N GLU A 41 -52.54 -11.45 -24.56
CA GLU A 41 -52.47 -11.25 -23.07
C GLU A 41 -51.55 -10.10 -22.59
N GLY A 42 -51.54 -8.96 -23.31
CA GLY A 42 -50.68 -7.81 -22.99
C GLY A 42 -49.33 -7.81 -23.71
N ARG A 43 -48.92 -8.92 -24.32
CA ARG A 43 -47.74 -9.01 -25.18
C ARG A 43 -48.07 -8.52 -26.59
N ILE A 44 -47.22 -7.71 -27.15
CA ILE A 44 -47.37 -7.17 -28.51
C ILE A 44 -46.11 -7.52 -29.32
N ALA A 45 -46.32 -8.26 -30.41
CA ALA A 45 -45.25 -8.49 -31.38
C ALA A 45 -45.52 -7.71 -32.67
N THR A 46 -44.49 -7.03 -33.22
CA THR A 46 -44.53 -6.32 -34.49
C THR A 46 -43.47 -6.87 -35.43
N CYS A 47 -43.79 -7.01 -36.71
CA CYS A 47 -42.85 -7.47 -37.74
C CYS A 47 -43.35 -7.18 -39.16
N GLY A 48 -42.50 -7.42 -40.17
CA GLY A 48 -42.94 -7.37 -41.56
C GLY A 48 -43.60 -8.65 -42.06
N GLU A 49 -43.24 -9.81 -41.47
CA GLU A 49 -43.83 -11.12 -41.79
C GLU A 49 -43.90 -11.99 -40.55
N ALA A 50 -45.06 -12.61 -40.31
CA ALA A 50 -45.25 -13.62 -39.27
C ALA A 50 -45.81 -14.90 -39.89
N ILE A 51 -45.16 -16.02 -39.58
CA ILE A 51 -45.57 -17.35 -40.06
C ILE A 51 -45.80 -18.23 -38.83
N TYR A 52 -47.02 -18.74 -38.65
CA TYR A 52 -47.40 -19.68 -37.64
C TYR A 52 -47.70 -21.05 -38.24
N ASP A 53 -46.99 -22.07 -37.77
CA ASP A 53 -47.16 -23.46 -38.13
C ASP A 53 -47.85 -24.22 -36.99
N ARG A 54 -49.10 -24.60 -37.16
CA ARG A 54 -49.87 -25.26 -36.12
C ARG A 54 -49.40 -26.69 -35.84
N GLU A 55 -48.90 -27.42 -36.86
CA GLU A 55 -48.39 -28.76 -36.67
C GLU A 55 -47.13 -28.79 -35.81
N LYS A 56 -46.28 -27.75 -35.97
CA LYS A 56 -45.04 -27.60 -35.21
C LYS A 56 -45.20 -26.76 -33.96
N SER A 57 -46.36 -26.16 -33.73
CA SER A 57 -46.63 -25.23 -32.64
C SER A 57 -45.55 -24.12 -32.52
N ASN A 58 -45.13 -23.55 -33.65
CA ASN A 58 -44.14 -22.48 -33.68
C ASN A 58 -44.57 -21.26 -34.48
N THR A 59 -44.11 -20.08 -34.06
CA THR A 59 -44.23 -18.82 -34.79
C THR A 59 -42.88 -18.30 -35.17
N ILE A 60 -42.72 -17.87 -36.44
CA ILE A 60 -41.51 -17.25 -36.94
C ILE A 60 -41.86 -15.80 -37.29
N LEU A 61 -41.17 -14.85 -36.67
CA LEU A 61 -41.29 -13.43 -36.99
C LEU A 61 -40.04 -12.98 -37.77
N ARG A 62 -40.25 -12.25 -38.88
CA ARG A 62 -39.22 -11.81 -39.81
C ARG A 62 -39.41 -10.34 -40.19
N ILE A 63 -38.34 -9.73 -40.66
CA ILE A 63 -38.31 -8.35 -41.13
C ILE A 63 -38.55 -7.39 -39.96
N ASN A 64 -37.46 -7.06 -39.26
CA ASN A 64 -37.45 -6.21 -38.06
C ASN A 64 -38.48 -6.67 -37.00
N PRO A 65 -38.42 -7.91 -36.55
CA PRO A 65 -39.29 -8.37 -35.51
C PRO A 65 -38.95 -7.75 -34.15
N GLU A 66 -39.97 -7.33 -33.43
CA GLU A 66 -39.91 -6.78 -32.09
C GLU A 66 -41.07 -7.33 -31.25
N ILE A 67 -40.75 -7.74 -30.04
CA ILE A 67 -41.75 -8.20 -29.05
C ILE A 67 -41.66 -7.29 -27.83
N ILE A 68 -42.80 -6.76 -27.43
CA ILE A 68 -42.93 -5.96 -26.19
C ILE A 68 -43.76 -6.76 -25.21
N ASP A 69 -43.21 -7.08 -24.05
CA ASP A 69 -43.85 -7.79 -22.94
C ASP A 69 -43.54 -7.05 -21.64
N ASN A 70 -44.55 -6.58 -20.91
CA ASN A 70 -44.40 -5.86 -19.64
C ASN A 70 -43.33 -4.73 -19.68
N ASN A 71 -43.31 -3.93 -20.76
CA ASN A 71 -42.33 -2.88 -21.05
C ASN A 71 -40.91 -3.38 -21.42
N GLN A 72 -40.66 -4.67 -21.43
CA GLN A 72 -39.44 -5.23 -22.00
C GLN A 72 -39.57 -5.33 -23.51
N THR A 73 -38.51 -4.99 -24.23
CA THR A 73 -38.48 -5.09 -25.68
C THR A 73 -37.42 -6.12 -26.09
N ILE A 74 -37.80 -7.07 -26.95
CA ILE A 74 -36.90 -8.09 -27.51
C ILE A 74 -36.94 -7.95 -29.02
N ALA A 75 -35.78 -7.86 -29.65
CA ALA A 75 -35.64 -7.68 -31.09
C ALA A 75 -34.46 -8.52 -31.63
N GLY A 76 -34.43 -8.73 -32.94
CA GLY A 76 -33.36 -9.44 -33.61
C GLY A 76 -33.58 -9.55 -35.12
N SER A 77 -32.77 -10.36 -35.81
CA SER A 77 -32.93 -10.59 -37.26
C SER A 77 -34.19 -11.38 -37.59
N GLU A 78 -34.42 -12.44 -36.84
CA GLU A 78 -35.60 -13.29 -36.87
C GLU A 78 -35.90 -13.74 -35.43
N ILE A 79 -37.18 -13.96 -35.09
CA ILE A 79 -37.58 -14.49 -33.77
C ILE A 79 -38.37 -15.75 -33.98
N TYR A 80 -37.98 -16.83 -33.35
CA TYR A 80 -38.65 -18.13 -33.32
C TYR A 80 -39.29 -18.30 -31.96
N LEU A 81 -40.62 -18.51 -31.91
CA LEU A 81 -41.39 -18.76 -30.71
C LEU A 81 -41.92 -20.18 -30.76
N ASN A 82 -41.64 -21.01 -29.78
CA ASN A 82 -42.16 -22.35 -29.66
C ASN A 82 -43.15 -22.43 -28.52
N TYR A 83 -44.25 -23.10 -28.75
CA TYR A 83 -45.34 -23.25 -27.80
C TYR A 83 -45.54 -24.70 -27.39
N ASN A 84 -45.87 -24.94 -26.12
CA ASN A 84 -46.29 -26.22 -25.59
C ASN A 84 -47.63 -26.02 -24.89
N ASP A 85 -48.65 -26.82 -25.25
CA ASP A 85 -50.01 -26.68 -24.75
C ASP A 85 -50.54 -25.22 -24.74
N GLU A 86 -50.21 -24.48 -25.83
CA GLU A 86 -50.61 -23.07 -26.05
C GLU A 86 -49.86 -22.04 -25.18
N LEU A 87 -48.98 -22.47 -24.30
CA LEU A 87 -48.08 -21.58 -23.55
C LEU A 87 -46.77 -21.44 -24.29
N LEU A 88 -46.17 -20.23 -24.27
CA LEU A 88 -44.83 -19.99 -24.78
C LEU A 88 -43.85 -20.76 -23.92
N GLU A 89 -43.05 -21.66 -24.55
CA GLU A 89 -42.05 -22.47 -23.91
C GLU A 89 -40.63 -21.94 -24.16
N SER A 90 -40.34 -21.49 -25.41
CA SER A 90 -39.02 -20.97 -25.72
C SER A 90 -39.07 -19.92 -26.83
N LEU A 91 -38.06 -19.02 -26.75
CA LEU A 91 -37.75 -17.99 -27.74
C LEU A 91 -36.34 -18.21 -28.23
N PHE A 92 -36.14 -18.10 -29.55
CA PHE A 92 -34.82 -18.23 -30.16
C PHE A 92 -34.60 -17.11 -31.19
N ILE A 93 -33.47 -16.41 -31.07
CA ILE A 93 -33.03 -15.37 -31.99
C ILE A 93 -31.66 -15.81 -32.53
N PRO A 94 -31.50 -16.12 -33.82
CA PRO A 94 -30.28 -16.69 -34.38
C PRO A 94 -29.17 -15.66 -34.63
N SER A 95 -29.52 -14.35 -34.74
CA SER A 95 -28.52 -13.31 -34.94
C SER A 95 -29.02 -11.92 -34.57
N ASN A 96 -28.07 -11.04 -34.18
CA ASN A 96 -28.34 -9.65 -33.77
C ASN A 96 -29.41 -9.56 -32.66
N ALA A 97 -29.27 -10.40 -31.65
CA ALA A 97 -30.19 -10.42 -30.53
C ALA A 97 -29.98 -9.19 -29.65
N HIS A 98 -31.10 -8.54 -29.28
CA HIS A 98 -31.11 -7.35 -28.45
C HIS A 98 -32.35 -7.38 -27.55
N ALA A 99 -32.19 -7.07 -26.28
CA ALA A 99 -33.30 -6.89 -25.36
C ALA A 99 -33.07 -5.65 -24.49
N THR A 100 -34.14 -4.92 -24.20
CA THR A 100 -34.11 -3.75 -23.32
C THR A 100 -35.14 -3.85 -22.23
N HIS A 101 -34.84 -3.37 -21.05
CA HIS A 101 -35.74 -3.28 -19.90
C HIS A 101 -35.68 -1.85 -19.32
N PRO A 102 -36.78 -1.08 -19.34
CA PRO A 102 -36.85 0.21 -18.72
C PRO A 102 -36.98 0.06 -17.20
N SER A 103 -36.14 0.71 -16.48
CA SER A 103 -36.16 0.80 -15.01
C SER A 103 -36.35 2.25 -14.55
N LYS A 104 -36.92 2.45 -13.36
CA LYS A 104 -37.16 3.78 -12.79
C LYS A 104 -36.56 3.82 -11.40
N GLY A 105 -35.88 4.93 -11.12
CA GLY A 105 -35.27 5.15 -9.83
C GLY A 105 -35.24 6.61 -9.44
N ILE A 106 -34.79 6.85 -8.23
CA ILE A 106 -34.62 8.17 -7.65
C ILE A 106 -33.12 8.44 -7.55
N ARG A 107 -32.68 9.60 -8.02
CA ARG A 107 -31.33 10.08 -7.78
C ARG A 107 -31.37 11.15 -6.69
N GLU A 108 -30.63 10.96 -5.65
CA GLU A 108 -30.46 11.95 -4.59
C GLU A 108 -29.31 12.89 -4.95
N ARG A 109 -29.56 14.20 -4.84
CA ARG A 109 -28.55 15.23 -5.04
C ARG A 109 -28.46 16.10 -3.80
N LEU A 110 -27.26 16.17 -3.21
CA LEU A 110 -26.96 17.04 -2.09
C LEU A 110 -26.63 18.45 -2.61
N GLU A 111 -27.36 19.43 -2.20
CA GLU A 111 -27.07 20.84 -2.47
C GLU A 111 -26.85 21.58 -1.14
N ILE A 112 -25.65 22.17 -1.01
CA ILE A 112 -25.29 22.94 0.20
C ILE A 112 -25.62 24.41 -0.07
N ILE A 113 -26.66 24.93 0.56
CA ILE A 113 -27.05 26.34 0.50
C ILE A 113 -26.87 26.94 1.89
N GLU A 114 -25.99 27.93 2.03
CA GLU A 114 -25.80 28.72 3.27
C GLU A 114 -25.57 27.91 4.56
N GLN A 115 -24.78 26.80 4.50
CA GLN A 115 -24.50 25.87 5.61
C GLN A 115 -25.65 24.89 5.94
N ASP A 116 -26.73 24.87 5.19
CA ASP A 116 -27.75 23.87 5.32
C ASP A 116 -27.69 22.88 4.14
N THR A 117 -27.78 21.59 4.42
CA THR A 117 -27.71 20.54 3.41
C THR A 117 -29.14 20.12 3.04
N THR A 118 -29.52 20.40 1.80
CA THR A 118 -30.83 19.99 1.30
C THR A 118 -30.67 18.83 0.32
N ILE A 119 -31.43 17.76 0.53
CA ILE A 119 -31.50 16.60 -0.35
C ILE A 119 -32.61 16.82 -1.38
N TYR A 120 -32.25 16.86 -2.65
CA TYR A 120 -33.20 16.87 -3.77
C TYR A 120 -33.30 15.47 -4.33
N GLN A 121 -34.52 15.03 -4.64
CA GLN A 121 -34.81 13.75 -5.25
C GLN A 121 -35.32 13.95 -6.68
N ASP A 122 -34.55 13.50 -7.65
CA ASP A 122 -34.90 13.53 -9.08
C ASP A 122 -35.35 12.12 -9.51
N SER A 123 -36.56 11.98 -10.05
CA SER A 123 -36.99 10.72 -10.65
C SER A 123 -36.39 10.58 -12.04
N LEU A 124 -35.65 9.49 -12.27
CA LEU A 124 -34.96 9.18 -13.52
C LEU A 124 -35.49 7.88 -14.12
N GLU A 125 -35.54 7.84 -15.44
CA GLU A 125 -35.82 6.63 -16.22
C GLU A 125 -34.51 6.13 -16.83
N PHE A 126 -34.20 4.86 -16.66
CA PHE A 126 -33.03 4.19 -17.20
C PHE A 126 -33.48 3.07 -18.13
N THR A 127 -32.58 2.63 -18.98
CA THR A 127 -32.82 1.47 -19.85
C THR A 127 -31.67 0.51 -19.68
N ASP A 128 -31.95 -0.66 -19.15
CA ASP A 128 -31.04 -1.78 -19.15
C ASP A 128 -30.98 -2.39 -20.55
N ASP A 129 -29.80 -2.77 -20.99
CA ASP A 129 -29.53 -3.21 -22.34
C ASP A 129 -28.80 -4.55 -22.34
N MET A 130 -29.20 -5.44 -23.22
CA MET A 130 -28.65 -6.78 -23.36
C MET A 130 -28.47 -7.09 -24.85
N THR A 131 -27.25 -7.39 -25.25
CA THR A 131 -26.95 -7.74 -26.64
C THR A 131 -26.15 -9.03 -26.76
N GLY A 132 -26.30 -9.71 -27.87
CA GLY A 132 -25.54 -10.91 -28.18
C GLY A 132 -25.73 -11.32 -29.65
N SER A 133 -24.90 -12.22 -30.11
CA SER A 133 -25.11 -12.79 -31.45
C SER A 133 -26.38 -13.62 -31.48
N ILE A 134 -26.59 -14.46 -30.47
CA ILE A 134 -27.71 -15.40 -30.34
C ILE A 134 -28.39 -15.16 -29.01
N MET A 135 -29.72 -15.27 -28.96
CA MET A 135 -30.50 -15.28 -27.72
C MET A 135 -31.42 -16.49 -27.66
N LYS A 136 -31.46 -17.14 -26.50
CA LYS A 136 -32.39 -18.21 -26.14
C LYS A 136 -33.13 -17.79 -24.88
N GLY A 137 -34.43 -17.69 -24.93
CA GLY A 137 -35.30 -17.46 -23.79
C GLY A 137 -36.09 -18.71 -23.45
N TYR A 138 -36.22 -19.04 -22.19
CA TYR A 138 -37.01 -20.16 -21.69
C TYR A 138 -38.13 -19.65 -20.78
N PHE A 139 -39.29 -20.27 -20.89
CA PHE A 139 -40.49 -19.87 -20.18
C PHE A 139 -41.04 -21.05 -19.40
N VAL A 140 -41.47 -20.81 -18.18
CA VAL A 140 -42.19 -21.77 -17.33
C VAL A 140 -43.57 -21.20 -17.04
N ASP A 141 -44.61 -21.98 -17.33
CA ASP A 141 -46.01 -21.54 -17.21
C ASP A 141 -46.31 -20.21 -17.94
N GLY A 142 -45.62 -19.99 -19.09
CA GLY A 142 -45.77 -18.79 -19.89
C GLY A 142 -45.07 -17.54 -19.35
N LYS A 143 -44.35 -17.64 -18.22
CA LYS A 143 -43.50 -16.58 -17.65
C LYS A 143 -42.05 -16.83 -17.99
N LEU A 144 -41.29 -15.76 -18.21
CA LEU A 144 -39.86 -15.82 -18.49
C LEU A 144 -39.11 -16.38 -17.27
N ASP A 145 -38.40 -17.47 -17.47
CA ASP A 145 -37.54 -18.14 -16.46
C ASP A 145 -36.07 -17.79 -16.63
N SER A 146 -35.60 -17.89 -17.86
CA SER A 146 -34.19 -17.54 -18.13
C SER A 146 -33.97 -17.05 -19.55
N ILE A 147 -32.96 -16.18 -19.69
CA ILE A 147 -32.40 -15.72 -20.97
C ILE A 147 -30.92 -16.10 -21.03
N ARG A 148 -30.53 -16.66 -22.17
CA ARG A 148 -29.14 -16.95 -22.48
C ARG A 148 -28.73 -16.23 -23.74
N LEU A 149 -27.71 -15.39 -23.62
CA LEU A 149 -27.02 -14.69 -24.71
C LEU A 149 -25.73 -15.42 -25.03
N GLU A 150 -25.45 -15.63 -26.32
CA GLU A 150 -24.24 -16.30 -26.79
C GLU A 150 -23.56 -15.45 -27.88
N GLY A 151 -22.21 -15.43 -27.87
CA GLY A 151 -21.37 -14.76 -28.84
C GLY A 151 -21.25 -13.25 -28.62
N MET A 152 -20.16 -12.82 -28.00
CA MET A 152 -19.88 -11.43 -27.60
C MET A 152 -21.08 -10.81 -26.85
N ALA A 153 -21.54 -11.53 -25.83
CA ALA A 153 -22.66 -11.08 -25.03
C ALA A 153 -22.27 -9.89 -24.17
N THR A 154 -23.14 -8.86 -24.13
CA THR A 154 -22.95 -7.68 -23.27
C THR A 154 -24.23 -7.36 -22.53
N THR A 155 -24.08 -6.78 -21.32
CA THR A 155 -25.21 -6.27 -20.56
C THR A 155 -24.84 -4.95 -19.88
N ILE A 156 -25.82 -4.06 -19.81
CA ILE A 156 -25.79 -2.84 -19.01
C ILE A 156 -26.96 -2.93 -18.05
N TYR A 157 -26.67 -2.90 -16.77
CA TYR A 157 -27.66 -3.02 -15.71
C TYR A 157 -27.52 -1.86 -14.70
N HIS A 158 -28.65 -1.20 -14.38
CA HIS A 158 -28.72 -0.12 -13.41
C HIS A 158 -29.08 -0.66 -12.02
N ILE A 159 -28.29 -0.31 -11.03
CA ILE A 159 -28.41 -0.83 -9.66
C ILE A 159 -29.13 0.19 -8.79
N PHE A 160 -30.11 -0.30 -8.03
CA PHE A 160 -30.92 0.50 -7.11
C PHE A 160 -30.91 -0.15 -5.73
N GLU A 161 -30.82 0.66 -4.68
CA GLU A 161 -31.03 0.29 -3.29
C GLU A 161 -32.17 1.15 -2.74
N ASP A 162 -33.24 0.51 -2.24
CA ASP A 162 -34.44 1.21 -1.81
C ASP A 162 -35.00 2.22 -2.84
N SER A 163 -34.91 1.89 -4.12
CA SER A 163 -35.26 2.74 -5.27
C SER A 163 -34.30 3.91 -5.53
N ILE A 164 -33.23 4.06 -4.77
CA ILE A 164 -32.19 5.07 -4.99
C ILE A 164 -31.15 4.50 -5.93
N TYR A 165 -30.82 5.24 -6.98
CA TYR A 165 -29.82 4.86 -7.96
C TYR A 165 -28.42 4.86 -7.36
N GLN A 166 -27.75 3.70 -7.39
CA GLN A 166 -26.41 3.51 -6.86
C GLN A 166 -25.33 3.57 -7.94
N GLY A 167 -25.67 3.25 -9.18
CA GLY A 167 -24.73 3.18 -10.28
C GLY A 167 -25.14 2.20 -11.35
N LYS A 168 -24.27 1.97 -12.31
CA LYS A 168 -24.48 1.00 -13.38
C LYS A 168 -23.37 -0.03 -13.45
N ASN A 169 -23.73 -1.25 -13.78
CA ASN A 169 -22.80 -2.31 -14.13
C ASN A 169 -22.87 -2.60 -15.62
N GLN A 170 -21.72 -2.64 -16.27
CA GLN A 170 -21.57 -3.03 -17.66
C GLN A 170 -20.67 -4.25 -17.72
N SER A 171 -21.17 -5.35 -18.27
CA SER A 171 -20.44 -6.62 -18.31
C SER A 171 -20.44 -7.23 -19.71
N SER A 172 -19.44 -8.03 -20.00
CA SER A 172 -19.28 -8.76 -21.25
C SER A 172 -18.65 -10.14 -21.03
N GLY A 173 -18.94 -11.06 -21.94
CA GLY A 173 -18.38 -12.40 -21.96
C GLY A 173 -18.79 -13.16 -23.23
N ASP A 174 -18.33 -14.40 -23.37
CA ASP A 174 -18.77 -15.26 -24.47
C ASP A 174 -20.24 -15.63 -24.34
N THR A 175 -20.68 -15.85 -23.09
CA THR A 175 -22.04 -16.23 -22.77
C THR A 175 -22.50 -15.48 -21.53
N ILE A 176 -23.74 -14.95 -21.55
CA ILE A 176 -24.43 -14.39 -20.38
C ILE A 176 -25.75 -15.13 -20.21
N THR A 177 -25.98 -15.68 -19.01
CA THR A 177 -27.24 -16.33 -18.64
C THR A 177 -27.86 -15.57 -17.48
N MET A 178 -29.11 -15.17 -17.61
CA MET A 178 -29.88 -14.48 -16.57
C MET A 178 -31.06 -15.37 -16.16
N ASN A 179 -31.20 -15.58 -14.88
CA ASN A 179 -32.34 -16.29 -14.29
C ASN A 179 -33.27 -15.26 -13.64
N PHE A 180 -34.55 -15.43 -13.88
CA PHE A 180 -35.58 -14.51 -13.39
C PHE A 180 -36.42 -15.20 -12.31
N GLY A 181 -36.73 -14.46 -11.24
CA GLY A 181 -37.68 -14.84 -10.23
C GLY A 181 -39.11 -14.37 -10.57
N GLU A 182 -39.94 -14.19 -9.55
CA GLU A 182 -41.32 -13.80 -9.77
C GLU A 182 -41.47 -12.45 -10.47
N ASN A 183 -40.59 -11.48 -10.24
CA ASN A 183 -40.71 -10.12 -10.78
C ASN A 183 -39.42 -9.49 -11.25
N ASP A 184 -38.23 -10.10 -11.02
CA ASP A 184 -36.95 -9.48 -11.29
C ASP A 184 -35.85 -10.52 -11.55
N ILE A 185 -34.64 -10.05 -11.91
CA ILE A 185 -33.45 -10.90 -12.10
C ILE A 185 -32.98 -11.41 -10.73
N GLU A 186 -32.82 -12.73 -10.61
CA GLU A 186 -32.28 -13.36 -9.40
C GLU A 186 -30.75 -13.57 -9.50
N LYS A 187 -30.30 -14.10 -10.66
CA LYS A 187 -28.89 -14.44 -10.88
C LYS A 187 -28.46 -14.13 -12.29
N ILE A 188 -27.21 -13.71 -12.41
CA ILE A 188 -26.54 -13.52 -13.70
C ILE A 188 -25.24 -14.34 -13.69
N PHE A 189 -25.05 -15.17 -14.71
CA PHE A 189 -23.83 -15.93 -14.95
C PHE A 189 -23.19 -15.43 -16.23
N ILE A 190 -21.92 -15.07 -16.17
CA ILE A 190 -21.11 -14.65 -17.32
C ILE A 190 -19.96 -15.61 -17.43
N SER A 191 -19.74 -16.17 -18.61
CA SER A 191 -18.70 -17.16 -18.85
C SER A 191 -17.91 -16.85 -20.10
N GLY A 192 -16.62 -17.18 -20.06
CA GLY A 192 -15.71 -17.06 -21.20
C GLY A 192 -15.08 -15.69 -21.34
N GLY A 193 -13.98 -15.45 -20.61
CA GLY A 193 -13.26 -14.18 -20.64
C GLY A 193 -14.10 -13.02 -20.13
N SER A 194 -14.71 -13.22 -18.96
CA SER A 194 -15.69 -12.31 -18.38
C SER A 194 -15.03 -11.03 -17.89
N GLU A 195 -15.59 -9.89 -18.28
CA GLU A 195 -15.12 -8.56 -17.86
C GLU A 195 -16.33 -7.71 -17.47
N GLY A 196 -16.18 -6.91 -16.42
CA GLY A 196 -17.20 -5.97 -16.00
C GLY A 196 -16.63 -4.67 -15.45
N THR A 197 -17.48 -3.64 -15.50
CA THR A 197 -17.17 -2.33 -14.93
C THR A 197 -18.38 -1.83 -14.16
N TYR A 198 -18.25 -1.72 -12.85
CA TYR A 198 -19.20 -1.01 -12.02
C TYR A 198 -18.83 0.47 -11.98
N THR A 199 -19.74 1.35 -12.36
CA THR A 199 -19.58 2.80 -12.29
C THR A 199 -20.55 3.34 -11.25
N PRO A 200 -20.07 3.76 -10.06
CA PRO A 200 -20.94 4.30 -9.02
C PRO A 200 -21.55 5.62 -9.43
N ASP A 201 -22.72 5.95 -8.88
CA ASP A 201 -23.29 7.28 -9.04
C ASP A 201 -22.52 8.32 -8.22
N SER A 202 -22.30 9.49 -8.78
CA SER A 202 -21.52 10.56 -8.15
C SER A 202 -22.14 11.17 -6.89
N THR A 203 -23.41 10.83 -6.60
CA THR A 203 -24.20 11.49 -5.55
C THR A 203 -24.68 10.55 -4.43
N GLY A 204 -24.65 9.25 -4.63
CA GLY A 204 -25.23 8.28 -3.66
C GLY A 204 -24.30 7.13 -3.28
N ALA A 205 -23.18 6.93 -3.97
CA ALA A 205 -22.29 5.83 -3.67
C ALA A 205 -21.10 6.29 -2.82
N ASP A 206 -20.79 5.53 -1.78
CA ASP A 206 -19.60 5.73 -0.92
C ASP A 206 -18.27 5.36 -1.60
N MET A 207 -18.26 5.27 -2.94
CA MET A 207 -17.10 4.85 -3.74
C MET A 207 -16.57 6.00 -4.61
N ASP A 208 -15.26 6.20 -4.57
CA ASP A 208 -14.58 7.32 -5.24
C ASP A 208 -14.34 7.13 -6.75
N GLY A 209 -14.69 5.98 -7.32
CA GLY A 209 -14.43 5.71 -8.74
C GLY A 209 -14.95 4.36 -9.24
N PRO A 210 -14.78 4.07 -10.54
CA PRO A 210 -15.22 2.81 -11.11
C PRO A 210 -14.39 1.63 -10.58
N VAL A 211 -15.04 0.46 -10.50
CA VAL A 211 -14.42 -0.83 -10.23
C VAL A 211 -14.42 -1.63 -11.52
N ILE A 212 -13.25 -2.00 -12.01
CA ILE A 212 -13.08 -2.88 -13.16
C ILE A 212 -12.75 -4.28 -12.63
N TYR A 213 -13.43 -5.28 -13.12
CA TYR A 213 -13.20 -6.66 -12.70
C TYR A 213 -13.18 -7.61 -13.89
N LYS A 214 -12.35 -8.65 -13.80
CA LYS A 214 -12.19 -9.68 -14.83
C LYS A 214 -12.00 -11.04 -14.18
N SER A 215 -12.49 -12.09 -14.83
CA SER A 215 -12.29 -13.48 -14.44
C SER A 215 -12.65 -14.42 -15.60
N GLU A 216 -12.45 -15.72 -15.43
CA GLU A 216 -12.95 -16.69 -16.40
C GLU A 216 -14.50 -16.73 -16.38
N ASP A 217 -15.06 -16.84 -15.17
CA ASP A 217 -16.50 -16.87 -14.92
C ASP A 217 -16.89 -15.88 -13.84
N ILE A 218 -18.07 -15.26 -13.97
CA ILE A 218 -18.67 -14.36 -12.97
C ILE A 218 -20.06 -14.88 -12.63
N GLU A 219 -20.34 -15.02 -11.34
CA GLU A 219 -21.68 -15.23 -10.81
C GLU A 219 -22.13 -13.99 -10.03
N TYR A 220 -23.25 -13.45 -10.43
CA TYR A 220 -23.91 -12.32 -9.76
C TYR A 220 -25.20 -12.84 -9.12
N ASP A 221 -25.29 -12.86 -7.81
CA ASP A 221 -26.51 -13.13 -7.06
C ASP A 221 -27.13 -11.81 -6.65
N VAL A 222 -28.14 -11.37 -7.40
CA VAL A 222 -28.80 -10.08 -7.20
C VAL A 222 -29.61 -10.09 -5.90
N THR A 223 -30.22 -11.22 -5.58
CA THR A 223 -31.07 -11.37 -4.38
C THR A 223 -30.27 -11.29 -3.08
N ASN A 224 -29.08 -11.90 -3.06
CA ASN A 224 -28.21 -11.93 -1.89
C ASN A 224 -27.12 -10.86 -1.92
N GLU A 225 -27.04 -10.08 -3.00
CA GLU A 225 -26.14 -8.95 -3.18
C GLU A 225 -24.65 -9.35 -3.07
N PHE A 226 -24.26 -10.42 -3.78
CA PHE A 226 -22.85 -10.78 -3.89
C PHE A 226 -22.43 -11.07 -5.32
N THR A 227 -21.13 -10.93 -5.57
CA THR A 227 -20.50 -11.28 -6.83
C THR A 227 -19.34 -12.23 -6.57
N ASP A 228 -19.32 -13.34 -7.26
CA ASP A 228 -18.25 -14.33 -7.25
C ASP A 228 -17.52 -14.30 -8.59
N LEU A 229 -16.20 -14.08 -8.51
CA LEU A 229 -15.27 -14.08 -9.64
C LEU A 229 -14.42 -15.34 -9.55
N HIS A 230 -14.50 -16.21 -10.54
CA HIS A 230 -13.81 -17.50 -10.60
C HIS A 230 -12.78 -17.53 -11.71
N GLY A 231 -11.60 -18.04 -11.41
CA GLY A 231 -10.50 -18.22 -12.36
C GLY A 231 -9.80 -16.93 -12.75
N ASP A 232 -8.52 -16.77 -12.39
CA ASP A 232 -7.69 -15.59 -12.68
C ASP A 232 -8.41 -14.25 -12.41
N ALA A 233 -9.11 -14.20 -11.28
CA ALA A 233 -9.93 -13.06 -10.92
C ALA A 233 -9.07 -11.85 -10.61
N THR A 234 -9.43 -10.69 -11.19
CA THR A 234 -8.78 -9.40 -10.94
C THR A 234 -9.80 -8.32 -10.65
N ILE A 235 -9.46 -7.41 -9.75
CA ILE A 235 -10.22 -6.19 -9.46
C ILE A 235 -9.26 -5.01 -9.46
N ASP A 236 -9.59 -3.99 -10.26
CA ASP A 236 -8.92 -2.71 -10.30
C ASP A 236 -9.86 -1.64 -9.71
N TYR A 237 -9.42 -1.01 -8.62
CA TYR A 237 -10.16 0.05 -7.96
C TYR A 237 -9.23 1.19 -7.58
N THR A 238 -9.42 2.36 -8.15
CA THR A 238 -8.56 3.53 -7.98
C THR A 238 -7.08 3.21 -8.25
N ASN A 239 -6.24 3.09 -7.23
CA ASN A 239 -4.82 2.77 -7.30
C ASN A 239 -4.49 1.35 -6.81
N VAL A 240 -5.51 0.54 -6.49
CA VAL A 240 -5.37 -0.83 -6.00
C VAL A 240 -5.66 -1.81 -7.12
N HIS A 241 -4.73 -2.72 -7.37
CA HIS A 241 -4.89 -3.89 -8.22
C HIS A 241 -4.85 -5.15 -7.35
N LEU A 242 -5.95 -5.90 -7.33
CA LEU A 242 -6.07 -7.17 -6.63
C LEU A 242 -6.21 -8.30 -7.64
N SER A 243 -5.43 -9.36 -7.49
CA SER A 243 -5.56 -10.59 -8.27
C SER A 243 -5.65 -11.81 -7.35
N ALA A 244 -6.44 -12.81 -7.71
CA ALA A 244 -6.60 -14.06 -6.95
C ALA A 244 -7.20 -15.17 -7.82
N GLY A 245 -7.15 -16.41 -7.35
CA GLY A 245 -7.90 -17.50 -7.98
C GLY A 245 -9.41 -17.30 -7.87
N PHE A 246 -9.87 -16.85 -6.69
CA PHE A 246 -11.29 -16.59 -6.41
C PHE A 246 -11.46 -15.27 -5.64
N ILE A 247 -12.40 -14.43 -6.07
CA ILE A 247 -12.77 -13.21 -5.37
C ILE A 247 -14.29 -13.18 -5.16
N ASN A 248 -14.70 -13.01 -3.91
CA ASN A 248 -16.09 -12.77 -3.52
C ASN A 248 -16.26 -11.33 -3.07
N VAL A 249 -17.27 -10.64 -3.56
CA VAL A 249 -17.65 -9.28 -3.14
C VAL A 249 -19.07 -9.34 -2.56
N ALA A 250 -19.19 -9.10 -1.26
CA ALA A 250 -20.47 -8.97 -0.56
C ALA A 250 -20.85 -7.49 -0.47
N TRP A 251 -21.71 -7.03 -1.35
CA TRP A 251 -22.07 -5.62 -1.54
C TRP A 251 -22.78 -5.03 -0.32
N ARG A 252 -23.68 -5.79 0.30
CA ARG A 252 -24.41 -5.35 1.51
C ARG A 252 -23.48 -4.93 2.66
N ASN A 253 -22.29 -5.51 2.75
CA ASN A 253 -21.33 -5.26 3.83
C ASN A 253 -20.08 -4.52 3.33
N ASN A 254 -20.04 -4.16 2.05
CA ASN A 254 -18.88 -3.60 1.38
C ASN A 254 -17.60 -4.42 1.59
N LEU A 255 -17.73 -5.76 1.64
CA LEU A 255 -16.66 -6.68 2.00
C LEU A 255 -16.20 -7.48 0.79
N LEU A 256 -14.90 -7.35 0.48
CA LEU A 256 -14.22 -8.13 -0.53
C LEU A 256 -13.38 -9.21 0.15
N ARG A 257 -13.45 -10.44 -0.37
CA ARG A 257 -12.62 -11.56 0.09
C ARG A 257 -11.98 -12.24 -1.10
N ALA A 258 -10.64 -12.29 -1.08
CA ALA A 258 -9.84 -12.99 -2.09
C ALA A 258 -9.18 -14.23 -1.48
N THR A 259 -9.27 -15.35 -2.16
CA THR A 259 -8.71 -16.64 -1.74
C THR A 259 -8.07 -17.36 -2.94
N PRO A 260 -7.16 -18.30 -2.71
CA PRO A 260 -6.72 -19.20 -3.76
C PRO A 260 -7.89 -20.03 -4.25
N GLU A 261 -8.01 -20.25 -5.53
CA GLU A 261 -8.94 -21.24 -6.03
C GLU A 261 -8.29 -22.62 -5.99
N SER A 262 -8.98 -23.57 -5.34
CA SER A 262 -8.63 -24.98 -5.38
C SER A 262 -9.41 -25.66 -6.50
N GLU A 263 -8.69 -26.25 -7.48
CA GLU A 263 -9.17 -27.35 -8.32
C GLU A 263 -9.90 -27.06 -9.64
N ARG A 264 -9.62 -26.02 -10.42
CA ARG A 264 -10.12 -26.08 -11.81
C ARG A 264 -9.08 -26.50 -12.85
N ASP A 265 -7.81 -26.26 -12.62
CA ASP A 265 -6.78 -26.81 -13.53
C ASP A 265 -5.42 -26.95 -12.81
N SER A 266 -5.01 -28.20 -12.60
CA SER A 266 -3.71 -28.55 -12.00
C SER A 266 -2.50 -28.17 -12.86
N SER A 267 -2.70 -27.56 -14.02
CA SER A 267 -1.65 -27.20 -14.97
C SER A 267 -1.00 -25.85 -14.71
N TYR A 268 -1.64 -24.92 -13.98
CA TYR A 268 -1.14 -23.55 -13.75
C TYR A 268 -0.70 -23.23 -12.32
N GLY A 269 -0.81 -24.16 -11.39
CA GLY A 269 -0.47 -23.91 -9.99
C GLY A 269 -1.56 -23.16 -9.22
N ILE A 270 -1.37 -23.01 -7.91
CA ILE A 270 -2.31 -22.29 -7.03
C ILE A 270 -2.07 -20.78 -7.19
N ILE A 271 -3.06 -20.05 -7.68
CA ILE A 271 -3.03 -18.58 -7.76
C ILE A 271 -3.38 -18.03 -6.40
N ARG A 272 -2.38 -17.49 -5.70
CA ARG A 272 -2.58 -16.84 -4.40
C ARG A 272 -3.04 -15.40 -4.59
N PRO A 273 -3.88 -14.88 -3.68
CA PRO A 273 -4.20 -13.46 -3.66
C PRO A 273 -2.96 -12.57 -3.62
N SER A 274 -2.93 -11.60 -4.51
CA SER A 274 -1.86 -10.60 -4.63
C SER A 274 -2.48 -9.22 -4.78
N MET A 275 -2.06 -8.27 -3.96
CA MET A 275 -2.52 -6.89 -3.98
C MET A 275 -1.33 -5.96 -4.21
N VAL A 276 -1.49 -5.05 -5.16
CA VAL A 276 -0.53 -3.99 -5.47
C VAL A 276 -1.23 -2.65 -5.34
N GLU A 277 -0.62 -1.72 -4.62
CA GLU A 277 -1.08 -0.33 -4.50
C GLU A 277 -0.07 0.60 -5.19
N ASP A 278 -0.55 1.44 -6.11
CA ASP A 278 0.28 2.30 -6.97
C ASP A 278 1.42 1.52 -7.67
N ASN A 279 2.67 1.83 -7.34
CA ASN A 279 3.86 1.16 -7.83
C ASN A 279 4.63 0.47 -6.69
N GLU A 280 3.95 0.14 -5.59
CA GLU A 280 4.57 -0.56 -4.49
C GLU A 280 4.80 -2.05 -4.82
N GLU A 281 5.63 -2.71 -4.01
CA GLU A 281 5.85 -4.15 -4.15
C GLU A 281 4.58 -4.93 -3.76
N PRO A 282 4.25 -6.01 -4.46
CA PRO A 282 3.04 -6.77 -4.21
C PRO A 282 3.01 -7.37 -2.80
N MET A 283 1.84 -7.29 -2.17
CA MET A 283 1.53 -8.09 -0.98
C MET A 283 0.82 -9.37 -1.43
N VAL A 284 1.40 -10.52 -1.13
CA VAL A 284 0.85 -11.84 -1.45
C VAL A 284 0.40 -12.51 -0.17
N GLY A 285 -0.73 -13.21 -0.18
CA GLY A 285 -1.24 -13.94 1.01
C GLY A 285 -2.07 -15.16 0.67
N ASP A 286 -2.50 -15.92 1.69
CA ASP A 286 -3.43 -17.04 1.51
C ASP A 286 -4.89 -16.56 1.47
N THR A 287 -5.21 -15.51 2.20
CA THR A 287 -6.55 -14.88 2.17
C THR A 287 -6.39 -13.39 2.38
N MET A 288 -7.07 -12.61 1.56
CA MET A 288 -7.18 -11.17 1.73
C MET A 288 -8.64 -10.80 1.93
N ILE A 289 -8.89 -9.94 2.90
CA ILE A 289 -10.21 -9.40 3.20
C ILE A 289 -10.05 -7.88 3.21
N TYR A 290 -10.88 -7.19 2.48
CA TYR A 290 -10.85 -5.74 2.35
C TYR A 290 -12.25 -5.16 2.43
N ASN A 291 -12.42 -4.11 3.20
CA ASN A 291 -13.67 -3.38 3.27
C ASN A 291 -13.57 -2.15 2.37
N LEU A 292 -14.43 -2.08 1.37
CA LEU A 292 -14.42 -1.05 0.32
C LEU A 292 -14.78 0.35 0.85
N GLU A 293 -15.61 0.42 1.90
CA GLU A 293 -16.05 1.67 2.53
C GLU A 293 -14.98 2.21 3.50
N THR A 294 -14.59 1.40 4.49
CA THR A 294 -13.64 1.81 5.53
C THR A 294 -12.18 1.75 5.10
N ARG A 295 -11.89 1.12 3.97
CA ARG A 295 -10.54 0.85 3.43
C ARG A 295 -9.64 0.07 4.39
N ASN A 296 -10.24 -0.66 5.33
CA ASN A 296 -9.53 -1.53 6.23
C ASN A 296 -9.33 -2.91 5.59
N GLY A 297 -8.14 -3.45 5.74
CA GLY A 297 -7.79 -4.75 5.18
C GLY A 297 -7.19 -5.71 6.19
N LYS A 298 -7.30 -6.99 5.87
CA LYS A 298 -6.69 -8.08 6.62
C LYS A 298 -6.11 -9.09 5.63
N VAL A 299 -4.84 -9.45 5.84
CA VAL A 299 -4.15 -10.47 5.05
C VAL A 299 -3.70 -11.59 5.98
N ILE A 300 -4.02 -12.82 5.63
CA ILE A 300 -3.61 -14.03 6.34
C ILE A 300 -2.41 -14.63 5.61
N LYS A 301 -1.35 -14.94 6.34
CA LYS A 301 -0.06 -15.41 5.85
C LYS A 301 0.49 -14.51 4.73
N GLY A 302 0.46 -13.20 5.04
CA GLY A 302 0.92 -12.18 4.11
C GLY A 302 2.43 -12.15 3.98
N THR A 303 2.90 -11.92 2.76
CA THR A 303 4.31 -11.70 2.43
C THR A 303 4.40 -10.49 1.51
N THR A 304 5.31 -9.56 1.83
CA THR A 304 5.65 -8.44 0.95
C THR A 304 7.14 -8.19 0.98
N LYS A 305 7.66 -7.65 -0.10
CA LYS A 305 9.04 -7.17 -0.18
C LYS A 305 9.03 -5.66 0.06
N ALA A 306 9.83 -5.19 1.01
CA ALA A 306 10.01 -3.77 1.23
C ALA A 306 11.50 -3.46 1.37
N GLU A 307 11.99 -2.47 0.62
CA GLU A 307 13.41 -2.12 0.52
C GLU A 307 14.27 -3.33 0.07
N ASP A 308 15.19 -3.77 0.92
CA ASP A 308 16.12 -4.88 0.63
C ASP A 308 15.72 -6.18 1.35
N GLY A 309 14.49 -6.29 1.89
CA GLY A 309 14.09 -7.44 2.69
C GLY A 309 12.64 -7.89 2.47
N PHE A 310 12.34 -9.08 2.98
CA PHE A 310 11.03 -9.72 2.93
C PHE A 310 10.38 -9.67 4.31
N TYR A 311 9.14 -9.23 4.35
CA TYR A 311 8.29 -9.23 5.53
C TYR A 311 7.24 -10.33 5.39
N HIS A 312 7.14 -11.18 6.39
CA HIS A 312 6.12 -12.21 6.50
C HIS A 312 5.28 -11.91 7.74
N GLY A 313 3.98 -12.16 7.69
CA GLY A 313 3.10 -12.02 8.84
C GLY A 313 2.02 -13.09 8.82
N GLN A 314 1.77 -13.74 9.95
CA GLN A 314 0.67 -14.72 10.04
C GLN A 314 -0.68 -14.02 9.87
N GLU A 315 -0.81 -12.84 10.41
CA GLU A 315 -1.95 -11.97 10.23
C GLU A 315 -1.46 -10.52 10.12
N ILE A 316 -1.79 -9.86 9.01
CA ILE A 316 -1.49 -8.45 8.75
C ILE A 316 -2.81 -7.72 8.63
N ARG A 317 -2.97 -6.63 9.36
CA ARG A 317 -4.15 -5.75 9.29
C ARG A 317 -3.71 -4.33 9.01
N ASN A 318 -4.37 -3.65 8.08
CA ASN A 318 -4.22 -2.22 7.93
C ASN A 318 -5.38 -1.47 8.59
N GLN A 319 -5.10 -0.28 9.06
CA GLN A 319 -6.08 0.66 9.58
C GLN A 319 -5.84 2.02 8.94
N ASN A 320 -6.83 2.54 8.24
CA ASN A 320 -6.77 3.86 7.59
C ASN A 320 -5.56 4.03 6.63
N MET A 321 -5.18 2.99 5.88
CA MET A 321 -4.06 2.97 4.91
C MET A 321 -2.67 3.32 5.48
N ASP A 322 -2.59 4.04 6.61
CA ASP A 322 -1.33 4.55 7.17
C ASP A 322 -0.74 3.66 8.27
N ILE A 323 -1.54 2.78 8.86
CA ILE A 323 -1.12 1.99 10.02
C ILE A 323 -1.33 0.51 9.76
N PHE A 324 -0.24 -0.24 9.80
CA PHE A 324 -0.25 -1.69 9.66
C PHE A 324 0.10 -2.35 11.00
N TYR A 325 -0.66 -3.37 11.35
CA TYR A 325 -0.39 -4.26 12.48
C TYR A 325 -0.10 -5.64 11.93
N ALA A 326 0.96 -6.28 12.42
CA ALA A 326 1.22 -7.67 12.10
C ALA A 326 1.43 -8.49 13.38
N GLU A 327 0.85 -9.67 13.38
CA GLU A 327 1.04 -10.69 14.42
C GLU A 327 1.91 -11.82 13.87
N HIS A 328 2.85 -12.31 14.69
CA HIS A 328 3.85 -13.30 14.30
C HIS A 328 4.54 -12.92 12.98
N ALA A 329 5.11 -11.71 12.98
CA ALA A 329 5.83 -11.19 11.81
C ALA A 329 7.27 -11.70 11.81
N ALA A 330 7.82 -11.92 10.62
CA ALA A 330 9.22 -12.21 10.40
C ALA A 330 9.79 -11.26 9.35
N TYR A 331 11.05 -10.86 9.54
CA TYR A 331 11.81 -10.07 8.57
C TYR A 331 13.12 -10.77 8.24
N THR A 332 13.43 -10.87 6.97
CA THR A 332 14.68 -11.43 6.48
C THR A 332 15.12 -10.74 5.18
N THR A 333 16.42 -10.75 4.91
CA THR A 333 16.97 -10.36 3.59
C THR A 333 17.30 -11.58 2.73
N CYS A 334 16.94 -12.78 3.16
CA CYS A 334 17.09 -14.03 2.43
C CYS A 334 15.85 -14.27 1.57
N ASP A 335 16.03 -14.60 0.31
CA ASP A 335 14.99 -14.84 -0.68
C ASP A 335 14.45 -16.29 -0.69
N LEU A 336 14.94 -17.13 0.21
CA LEU A 336 14.48 -18.51 0.34
C LEU A 336 13.18 -18.60 1.12
N GLU A 337 12.35 -19.56 0.81
CA GLU A 337 11.11 -19.89 1.52
C GLU A 337 11.40 -20.23 3.00
N ASP A 338 12.48 -20.99 3.26
CA ASP A 338 13.06 -21.21 4.59
C ASP A 338 14.36 -20.40 4.73
N PRO A 339 14.29 -19.19 5.28
CA PRO A 339 15.45 -18.31 5.31
C PRO A 339 16.53 -18.79 6.28
N HIS A 340 17.81 -18.64 5.92
CA HIS A 340 18.95 -18.99 6.78
C HIS A 340 18.95 -18.19 8.10
N PHE A 341 18.38 -16.99 8.09
CA PHE A 341 18.21 -16.17 9.26
C PHE A 341 16.96 -15.28 9.11
N HIS A 342 16.33 -14.99 10.21
CA HIS A 342 15.21 -14.04 10.26
C HIS A 342 15.09 -13.41 11.65
N PHE A 343 14.49 -12.23 11.68
CA PHE A 343 14.03 -11.60 12.91
C PHE A 343 12.55 -11.92 13.08
N GLU A 344 12.21 -12.63 14.15
CA GLU A 344 10.82 -12.91 14.52
C GLU A 344 10.30 -11.86 15.51
N MET A 345 9.05 -11.43 15.31
CA MET A 345 8.36 -10.42 16.12
C MET A 345 6.94 -10.89 16.40
N ASN A 346 6.56 -11.03 17.67
CA ASN A 346 5.18 -11.44 18.01
C ASN A 346 4.16 -10.39 17.61
N ARG A 347 4.52 -9.10 17.76
CA ARG A 347 3.66 -7.97 17.37
C ARG A 347 4.49 -6.88 16.76
N MET A 348 4.02 -6.42 15.61
CA MET A 348 4.61 -5.31 14.88
C MET A 348 3.53 -4.28 14.58
N LYS A 349 3.87 -3.01 14.72
CA LYS A 349 3.09 -1.88 14.24
C LYS A 349 3.97 -1.06 13.30
N MET A 350 3.58 -0.94 12.07
CA MET A 350 4.20 -0.08 11.08
C MET A 350 3.32 1.16 10.89
N ILE A 351 3.92 2.32 10.98
CA ILE A 351 3.31 3.60 10.62
C ILE A 351 3.96 4.00 9.31
N ASN A 352 3.18 4.04 8.26
CA ASN A 352 3.67 4.35 6.92
C ASN A 352 4.44 5.67 6.95
N GLU A 353 5.54 5.73 6.21
CA GLU A 353 6.42 6.89 6.14
C GLU A 353 6.99 7.43 7.48
N ASP A 354 6.86 6.72 8.60
CA ASP A 354 7.43 7.13 9.90
C ASP A 354 8.33 6.04 10.48
N LYS A 355 7.75 4.99 11.07
CA LYS A 355 8.51 3.99 11.83
C LYS A 355 7.82 2.67 11.95
N VAL A 356 8.61 1.63 12.21
CA VAL A 356 8.17 0.30 12.61
C VAL A 356 8.51 0.10 14.08
N VAL A 357 7.53 -0.31 14.88
CA VAL A 357 7.70 -0.69 16.29
C VAL A 357 7.39 -2.17 16.42
N ALA A 358 8.32 -2.95 16.95
CA ALA A 358 8.15 -4.39 17.11
C ALA A 358 8.54 -4.86 18.53
N ARG A 359 7.87 -5.93 18.99
CA ARG A 359 8.11 -6.51 20.33
C ARG A 359 7.60 -7.96 20.47
N PRO A 360 8.38 -8.88 21.14
CA PRO A 360 9.83 -8.81 21.22
C PRO A 360 10.43 -9.00 19.82
N ILE A 361 11.73 -8.80 19.66
CA ILE A 361 12.45 -9.09 18.44
C ILE A 361 13.45 -10.17 18.76
N ILE A 362 13.39 -11.30 18.07
CA ILE A 362 14.27 -12.44 18.30
C ILE A 362 14.96 -12.76 16.97
N LEU A 363 16.29 -12.76 16.98
CA LEU A 363 17.08 -13.21 15.83
C LEU A 363 17.20 -14.72 15.86
N TYR A 364 16.76 -15.35 14.80
CA TYR A 364 16.96 -16.76 14.50
C TYR A 364 18.04 -16.94 13.43
N ILE A 365 18.92 -17.92 13.63
CA ILE A 365 19.86 -18.41 12.62
C ILE A 365 19.68 -19.92 12.52
N ALA A 366 19.38 -20.43 11.34
CA ALA A 366 19.04 -21.86 11.14
C ALA A 366 17.96 -22.35 12.13
N ASN A 367 16.91 -21.53 12.33
CA ASN A 367 15.81 -21.78 13.26
C ASN A 367 16.18 -21.90 14.75
N ILE A 368 17.41 -21.47 15.12
CA ILE A 368 17.86 -21.41 16.52
C ILE A 368 17.81 -19.94 16.99
N PRO A 369 17.12 -19.61 18.10
CA PRO A 369 17.11 -18.27 18.66
C PRO A 369 18.49 -17.94 19.26
N ILE A 370 19.14 -16.92 18.72
CA ILE A 370 20.48 -16.51 19.12
C ILE A 370 20.47 -15.28 20.03
N PHE A 371 19.61 -14.32 19.72
CA PHE A 371 19.59 -13.03 20.43
C PHE A 371 18.17 -12.47 20.43
N GLY A 372 17.79 -11.83 21.54
CA GLY A 372 16.47 -11.21 21.68
C GLY A 372 16.52 -9.82 22.28
N LEU A 373 15.71 -8.93 21.75
CA LEU A 373 15.43 -7.60 22.31
C LEU A 373 13.98 -7.53 22.77
N PRO A 374 13.69 -6.90 23.93
CA PRO A 374 12.31 -6.79 24.40
C PRO A 374 11.44 -5.92 23.49
N PHE A 375 12.02 -4.97 22.79
CA PHE A 375 11.37 -4.14 21.77
C PHE A 375 12.40 -3.51 20.85
N GLY A 376 11.95 -3.05 19.66
CA GLY A 376 12.75 -2.27 18.73
C GLY A 376 11.92 -1.23 18.03
N VAL A 377 12.56 -0.15 17.63
CA VAL A 377 11.99 0.91 16.80
C VAL A 377 12.91 1.10 15.62
N PHE A 378 12.38 0.94 14.41
CA PHE A 378 13.10 1.06 13.15
C PHE A 378 12.48 2.19 12.33
N PRO A 379 13.29 3.06 11.69
CA PRO A 379 12.76 4.05 10.76
C PRO A 379 12.27 3.35 9.48
N HIS A 380 11.13 3.81 8.96
CA HIS A 380 10.54 3.28 7.74
C HIS A 380 10.54 4.30 6.59
N GLN A 381 11.25 5.40 6.72
CA GLN A 381 11.23 6.44 5.69
C GLN A 381 12.63 6.78 5.18
N LYS A 382 12.79 6.82 3.87
CA LYS A 382 13.96 7.42 3.20
C LYS A 382 13.97 8.94 3.40
N GLY A 383 15.07 9.46 3.94
CA GLY A 383 15.33 10.90 3.96
C GLY A 383 15.01 11.67 5.23
N ARG A 384 14.31 11.13 6.21
CA ARG A 384 14.14 11.75 7.54
C ARG A 384 15.05 11.13 8.59
N ARG A 385 15.38 11.91 9.63
CA ARG A 385 16.19 11.44 10.76
C ARG A 385 15.29 10.73 11.76
N HIS A 386 15.55 9.45 12.00
CA HIS A 386 14.80 8.66 12.97
C HIS A 386 15.69 8.17 14.09
N SER A 387 15.15 8.13 15.30
CA SER A 387 15.82 7.51 16.45
C SER A 387 15.81 5.99 16.30
N GLY A 388 16.94 5.35 16.64
CA GLY A 388 17.04 3.90 16.53
C GLY A 388 18.33 3.33 17.12
N TRP A 389 18.39 2.01 17.23
CA TRP A 389 19.56 1.31 17.68
C TRP A 389 20.63 1.26 16.59
N ILE A 390 21.89 1.36 17.00
CA ILE A 390 23.06 1.18 16.15
C ILE A 390 23.61 -0.21 16.47
N MET A 391 23.60 -1.08 15.48
CA MET A 391 24.12 -2.43 15.63
C MET A 391 25.64 -2.40 15.76
N PRO A 392 26.22 -3.17 16.71
CA PRO A 392 27.65 -3.24 16.89
C PRO A 392 28.30 -4.11 15.82
N THR A 393 29.57 -3.85 15.56
CA THR A 393 30.46 -4.82 14.95
C THR A 393 31.16 -5.62 16.05
N TYR A 394 31.39 -6.89 15.82
CA TYR A 394 32.08 -7.77 16.76
C TYR A 394 33.12 -8.60 16.04
N GLY A 395 34.12 -9.02 16.78
CA GLY A 395 35.21 -9.82 16.22
C GLY A 395 36.32 -10.06 17.23
N THR A 396 37.45 -10.55 16.72
CA THR A 396 38.69 -10.73 17.49
C THR A 396 39.84 -10.04 16.77
N ASP A 397 40.71 -9.41 17.52
CA ASP A 397 41.93 -8.72 17.04
C ASP A 397 43.13 -9.13 17.91
N ALA A 398 44.29 -9.28 17.28
CA ALA A 398 45.51 -9.71 17.98
C ALA A 398 45.92 -8.74 19.10
N ARG A 399 45.64 -7.45 18.97
CA ARG A 399 45.99 -6.40 19.94
C ARG A 399 44.93 -6.21 21.01
N TRP A 400 43.66 -6.25 20.63
CA TRP A 400 42.54 -5.86 21.50
C TRP A 400 41.80 -7.04 22.11
N GLY A 401 42.10 -8.27 21.69
CA GLY A 401 41.33 -9.48 22.05
C GLY A 401 39.96 -9.50 21.37
N GLY A 402 39.00 -10.05 22.03
CA GLY A 402 37.58 -9.97 21.63
C GLY A 402 37.07 -8.54 21.72
N TYR A 403 36.22 -8.13 20.80
CA TYR A 403 35.63 -6.79 20.86
C TYR A 403 34.17 -6.77 20.39
N ILE A 404 33.40 -5.85 20.97
CA ILE A 404 32.10 -5.36 20.50
C ILE A 404 32.25 -3.87 20.31
N ASN A 405 32.14 -3.38 19.08
CA ASN A 405 32.41 -2.00 18.75
C ASN A 405 31.17 -1.29 18.21
N GLY A 406 30.80 -0.16 18.82
CA GLY A 406 29.80 0.74 18.30
C GLY A 406 28.36 0.37 18.62
N LEU A 407 28.09 -0.50 19.61
CA LEU A 407 26.74 -0.67 20.13
C LEU A 407 26.19 0.68 20.59
N GLY A 408 25.06 1.11 20.05
CA GLY A 408 24.60 2.44 20.37
C GLY A 408 23.12 2.72 20.10
N PHE A 409 22.78 3.96 20.38
CA PHE A 409 21.47 4.49 20.11
C PHE A 409 21.61 5.89 19.48
N TYR A 410 20.95 6.08 18.35
CA TYR A 410 20.80 7.37 17.71
C TYR A 410 19.47 7.98 18.14
N TRP A 411 19.50 9.19 18.65
CA TRP A 411 18.34 9.92 19.14
C TRP A 411 18.16 11.22 18.36
N ALA A 412 17.08 11.33 17.63
CA ALA A 412 16.71 12.48 16.81
C ALA A 412 15.36 13.06 17.30
N PRO A 413 15.35 13.83 18.41
CA PRO A 413 14.10 14.37 18.97
C PRO A 413 13.50 15.50 18.12
N SER A 414 14.26 16.10 17.22
CA SER A 414 13.81 17.18 16.35
C SER A 414 14.66 17.31 15.10
N ASP A 415 14.18 18.03 14.11
CA ASP A 415 14.92 18.36 12.88
C ASP A 415 16.17 19.21 13.13
N TYR A 416 16.30 19.82 14.32
CA TYR A 416 17.36 20.75 14.67
C TYR A 416 18.44 20.15 15.57
N TYR A 417 18.20 18.98 16.15
CA TYR A 417 19.10 18.36 17.12
C TYR A 417 19.08 16.85 16.97
N ASP A 418 20.24 16.24 16.99
CA ASP A 418 20.42 14.80 17.12
C ASP A 418 21.59 14.45 18.03
N SER A 419 21.54 13.24 18.59
CA SER A 419 22.57 12.70 19.47
C SER A 419 22.81 11.22 19.17
N LYS A 420 24.08 10.85 19.06
CA LYS A 420 24.53 9.48 18.86
C LYS A 420 25.30 9.02 20.09
N PHE A 421 24.77 8.08 20.82
CA PHE A 421 25.41 7.42 21.96
C PHE A 421 25.98 6.08 21.49
N THR A 422 27.27 5.83 21.72
CA THR A 422 27.90 4.56 21.37
C THR A 422 28.77 4.04 22.51
N MET A 423 28.76 2.72 22.67
CA MET A 423 29.61 1.97 23.59
C MET A 423 30.44 0.97 22.80
N SER A 424 31.71 0.89 23.13
CA SER A 424 32.63 -0.11 22.57
C SER A 424 33.32 -0.81 23.73
N LEU A 425 33.42 -2.12 23.64
CA LEU A 425 34.05 -3.02 24.61
C LEU A 425 35.24 -3.70 23.93
N TYR A 426 36.39 -3.67 24.55
CA TYR A 426 37.60 -4.33 24.08
C TYR A 426 38.19 -5.11 25.25
N ASP A 427 38.38 -6.39 25.07
CA ASP A 427 38.78 -7.31 26.12
C ASP A 427 40.09 -6.85 26.81
N ARG A 428 41.10 -6.46 26.03
CA ARG A 428 42.43 -6.02 26.53
C ARG A 428 42.60 -4.51 26.65
N ASP A 429 41.66 -3.70 26.19
CA ASP A 429 41.82 -2.23 26.23
C ASP A 429 40.78 -1.56 27.15
N GLY A 430 39.59 -2.16 27.29
CA GLY A 430 38.55 -1.68 28.20
C GLY A 430 37.31 -1.16 27.52
N ILE A 431 36.66 -0.14 28.09
CA ILE A 431 35.36 0.37 27.68
C ILE A 431 35.48 1.80 27.16
N THR A 432 34.90 2.07 26.00
CA THR A 432 34.76 3.41 25.45
C THR A 432 33.27 3.79 25.34
N LEU A 433 32.90 4.92 25.93
CA LEU A 433 31.59 5.53 25.78
C LEU A 433 31.74 6.84 25.04
N ARG A 434 30.89 7.06 24.03
CA ARG A 434 30.92 8.27 23.22
C ARG A 434 29.51 8.83 23.02
N SER A 435 29.39 10.15 23.21
CA SER A 435 28.21 10.93 22.89
C SER A 435 28.56 11.98 21.85
N GLN A 436 27.98 11.88 20.69
CA GLN A 436 28.13 12.83 19.59
C GLN A 436 26.81 13.56 19.41
N ASN A 437 26.82 14.86 19.58
CA ASN A 437 25.63 15.70 19.52
C ASN A 437 25.80 16.70 18.39
N GLN A 438 24.79 16.82 17.54
CA GLN A 438 24.74 17.79 16.45
C GLN A 438 23.50 18.67 16.62
N TYR A 439 23.66 19.96 16.34
CA TYR A 439 22.55 20.88 16.34
C TYR A 439 22.73 21.91 15.21
N SER A 440 21.62 22.19 14.53
CA SER A 440 21.62 23.10 13.40
C SER A 440 20.28 23.77 13.20
N LYS A 441 20.28 25.06 12.98
CA LYS A 441 19.12 25.81 12.54
C LYS A 441 19.51 26.73 11.38
N ARG A 442 18.94 26.45 10.22
CA ARG A 442 19.25 27.15 8.98
C ARG A 442 19.27 28.67 9.18
N TYR A 443 20.32 29.34 8.69
CA TYR A 443 20.60 30.78 8.79
C TYR A 443 20.82 31.33 10.21
N LYS A 444 20.82 30.51 11.25
CA LYS A 444 21.01 30.98 12.64
C LYS A 444 22.28 30.41 13.27
N TYR A 445 22.35 29.11 13.42
CA TYR A 445 23.49 28.45 14.05
C TYR A 445 23.64 27.01 13.57
N ASN A 446 24.85 26.51 13.68
CA ASN A 446 25.20 25.10 13.57
C ASN A 446 26.35 24.78 14.51
N GLY A 447 26.38 23.54 14.98
CA GLY A 447 27.46 23.10 15.84
C GLY A 447 27.40 21.61 16.17
N SER A 448 28.49 21.16 16.82
CA SER A 448 28.57 19.81 17.39
C SER A 448 29.24 19.86 18.77
N PHE A 449 28.81 18.95 19.63
CA PHE A 449 29.39 18.71 20.92
C PHE A 449 29.63 17.22 21.09
N ASP A 450 30.91 16.83 21.20
CA ASP A 450 31.37 15.47 21.34
C ASP A 450 31.98 15.26 22.72
N LEU A 451 31.48 14.24 23.43
CA LEU A 451 32.05 13.74 24.67
C LEU A 451 32.48 12.29 24.46
N GLU A 452 33.71 11.96 24.76
CA GLU A 452 34.24 10.61 24.73
C GLU A 452 34.91 10.31 26.06
N THR A 453 34.52 9.22 26.72
CA THR A 453 35.18 8.72 27.92
C THR A 453 35.67 7.32 27.67
N LYS A 454 36.88 7.04 28.10
CA LYS A 454 37.52 5.74 27.98
C LYS A 454 37.99 5.27 29.33
N GLN A 455 37.49 4.12 29.74
CA GLN A 455 37.98 3.39 30.91
C GLN A 455 38.85 2.24 30.42
N ARG A 456 40.09 2.26 30.76
CA ARG A 456 41.10 1.30 30.33
C ARG A 456 41.94 0.79 31.48
N PHE A 457 42.71 -0.25 31.23
CA PHE A 457 43.65 -0.76 32.20
C PHE A 457 44.77 0.25 32.47
N SER A 458 45.18 0.33 33.74
CA SER A 458 46.38 1.10 34.09
C SER A 458 47.61 0.53 33.37
N SER A 459 48.56 1.38 33.08
CA SER A 459 49.84 0.96 32.50
C SER A 459 50.69 0.01 33.36
N SER A 460 50.31 -0.15 34.61
CA SER A 460 50.93 -1.10 35.56
C SER A 460 50.43 -2.54 35.39
N VAL A 461 49.35 -2.77 34.66
CA VAL A 461 48.80 -4.11 34.42
C VAL A 461 49.47 -4.73 33.21
N PRO A 462 50.16 -5.90 33.31
CA PRO A 462 50.72 -6.61 32.18
C PRO A 462 49.65 -6.96 31.15
N ASP A 463 50.00 -7.04 29.85
CA ASP A 463 49.06 -7.29 28.76
C ASP A 463 48.39 -8.67 28.89
N GLU A 464 49.05 -9.66 29.45
CA GLU A 464 48.56 -11.01 29.71
C GLU A 464 47.51 -11.10 30.81
N ASP A 465 47.51 -10.15 31.75
CA ASP A 465 46.58 -10.07 32.88
C ASP A 465 45.37 -9.15 32.60
N ARG A 466 45.27 -8.59 31.38
CA ARG A 466 44.17 -7.71 30.98
C ARG A 466 42.99 -8.52 30.50
N ASP A 467 41.96 -8.52 31.29
CA ASP A 467 40.67 -9.08 30.99
C ASP A 467 39.58 -8.08 31.40
N ILE A 468 38.57 -7.88 30.56
CA ILE A 468 37.47 -6.93 30.79
C ILE A 468 36.81 -7.15 32.18
N TYR A 469 36.77 -8.37 32.69
CA TYR A 469 36.25 -8.69 33.99
C TYR A 469 37.10 -8.13 35.13
N ASN A 470 38.36 -7.88 34.92
CA ASN A 470 39.32 -7.34 35.92
C ASN A 470 39.50 -5.82 35.81
N LEU A 471 38.80 -5.15 34.93
CA LEU A 471 38.94 -3.71 34.70
C LEU A 471 38.59 -2.87 35.93
N GLY A 472 37.70 -3.30 36.79
CA GLY A 472 37.11 -2.53 37.87
C GLY A 472 38.15 -2.03 38.92
N ALA A 473 39.15 -2.83 39.26
CA ALA A 473 40.15 -2.53 40.29
C ALA A 473 41.35 -1.68 39.79
N ASN A 474 41.68 -1.83 38.48
CA ASN A 474 42.90 -1.28 37.89
C ASN A 474 42.60 -0.34 36.70
N ARG A 475 41.54 0.45 36.80
CA ARG A 475 41.09 1.33 35.72
C ARG A 475 41.77 2.70 35.76
N GLN A 476 42.07 3.20 34.59
CA GLN A 476 42.36 4.59 34.32
C GLN A 476 41.26 5.18 33.44
N SER A 477 40.70 6.31 33.86
CA SER A 477 39.63 7.00 33.12
C SER A 477 40.21 8.21 32.42
N ASP A 478 40.03 8.27 31.11
CA ASP A 478 40.36 9.42 30.28
C ASP A 478 39.12 9.95 29.61
N TYR A 479 39.07 11.25 29.40
CA TYR A 479 37.94 11.86 28.67
C TYR A 479 38.42 12.98 27.73
N VAL A 480 37.64 13.18 26.66
CA VAL A 480 37.80 14.23 25.68
C VAL A 480 36.50 14.93 25.44
N VAL A 481 36.55 16.24 25.45
CA VAL A 481 35.42 17.10 25.09
C VAL A 481 35.83 17.92 23.85
N ARG A 482 34.98 17.93 22.82
CA ARG A 482 35.15 18.78 21.64
C ARG A 482 33.86 19.54 21.41
N TRP A 483 33.98 20.84 21.16
CA TRP A 483 32.82 21.67 20.88
C TRP A 483 33.14 22.58 19.68
N ASN A 484 32.30 22.45 18.66
CA ASN A 484 32.30 23.34 17.50
C ASN A 484 30.97 24.08 17.45
N HIS A 485 31.02 25.38 17.32
CA HIS A 485 29.83 26.21 17.24
C HIS A 485 30.04 27.36 16.27
N ARG A 486 29.06 27.60 15.39
CA ARG A 486 28.99 28.79 14.55
C ARG A 486 27.61 29.38 14.65
N GLN A 487 27.54 30.70 14.81
CA GLN A 487 26.29 31.41 14.94
C GLN A 487 26.30 32.70 14.12
N GLN A 488 25.25 32.90 13.35
CA GLN A 488 24.95 34.18 12.73
C GLN A 488 24.02 34.96 13.66
N LEU A 489 24.50 36.09 14.15
CA LEU A 489 23.78 36.99 15.03
C LEU A 489 23.10 38.09 14.21
N ARG A 490 22.15 38.81 14.80
CA ARG A 490 21.54 39.98 14.14
C ARG A 490 22.56 41.07 13.86
N ASN A 491 22.29 41.97 12.93
CA ASN A 491 23.09 43.13 12.60
C ASN A 491 24.53 42.81 12.12
N ASN A 492 24.66 41.82 11.20
CA ASN A 492 25.93 41.42 10.55
C ASN A 492 27.02 41.06 11.57
N GLN A 493 26.66 40.31 12.59
CA GLN A 493 27.54 39.74 13.56
C GLN A 493 27.66 38.23 13.38
N SER A 494 28.80 37.65 13.65
CA SER A 494 29.02 36.22 13.71
C SER A 494 29.92 35.83 14.86
N ALA A 495 29.66 34.65 15.43
CA ALA A 495 30.51 34.02 16.44
C ALA A 495 30.87 32.62 16.01
N ALA A 496 32.09 32.21 16.22
CA ALA A 496 32.55 30.86 15.99
C ALA A 496 33.43 30.42 17.16
N VAL A 497 33.22 29.19 17.61
CA VAL A 497 34.03 28.55 18.67
C VAL A 497 34.44 27.18 18.19
N ASN A 498 35.71 26.85 18.37
CA ASN A 498 36.26 25.53 18.23
C ASN A 498 37.10 25.23 19.47
N ALA A 499 36.61 24.40 20.36
CA ALA A 499 37.25 24.08 21.63
C ALA A 499 37.46 22.58 21.76
N SER A 500 38.63 22.21 22.24
CA SER A 500 38.99 20.83 22.55
C SER A 500 39.70 20.73 23.90
N TYR A 501 39.24 19.78 24.72
CA TYR A 501 39.85 19.48 26.00
C TYR A 501 40.12 17.99 26.12
N TYR A 502 41.31 17.65 26.58
CA TYR A 502 41.80 16.30 26.84
C TYR A 502 42.16 16.16 28.30
N SER A 503 41.66 15.14 29.00
CA SER A 503 41.99 14.89 30.41
C SER A 503 43.45 14.43 30.60
N SER A 504 44.04 13.82 29.58
CA SER A 504 45.38 13.26 29.60
C SER A 504 46.13 13.59 28.32
N GLY A 505 47.43 13.94 28.45
CA GLY A 505 48.34 14.17 27.30
C GLY A 505 48.59 12.92 26.46
N ASP A 506 48.49 11.75 27.06
CA ASP A 506 48.66 10.47 26.38
C ASP A 506 47.43 9.97 25.63
N TYR A 507 46.30 10.69 25.70
CA TYR A 507 45.05 10.23 25.11
C TYR A 507 45.20 9.84 23.63
N ASN A 508 45.66 10.76 22.79
CA ASN A 508 45.81 10.52 21.35
C ASN A 508 46.88 9.45 21.03
N ARG A 509 47.96 9.38 21.80
CA ARG A 509 49.02 8.41 21.60
C ARG A 509 48.58 6.98 21.86
N ARG A 510 47.74 6.77 22.87
CA ARG A 510 47.31 5.43 23.32
C ARG A 510 46.02 4.99 22.63
N THR A 511 45.15 5.90 22.26
CA THR A 511 43.86 5.57 21.70
C THR A 511 43.81 5.64 20.17
N GLY A 512 44.72 6.38 19.54
CA GLY A 512 44.73 6.57 18.09
C GLY A 512 45.13 5.29 17.34
N ILE A 513 44.23 4.77 16.51
CA ILE A 513 44.50 3.67 15.57
C ILE A 513 45.35 4.21 14.39
N GLU A 514 45.07 5.42 13.93
CA GLU A 514 45.77 6.06 12.82
C GLU A 514 47.04 6.76 13.29
N GLN A 515 48.12 6.60 12.54
CA GLN A 515 49.43 7.22 12.84
C GLN A 515 49.33 8.75 12.96
N GLN A 516 48.54 9.42 12.14
CA GLN A 516 48.35 10.87 12.22
C GLN A 516 47.69 11.32 13.53
N LYS A 517 46.73 10.56 14.06
CA LYS A 517 46.12 10.87 15.37
C LYS A 517 47.11 10.70 16.52
N ARG A 518 48.02 9.74 16.41
CA ARG A 518 49.10 9.53 17.40
C ARG A 518 50.11 10.64 17.42
N LEU A 519 50.37 11.26 16.27
CA LEU A 519 51.33 12.35 16.11
C LEU A 519 50.73 13.72 16.47
N ASN A 520 49.39 13.85 16.49
CA ASN A 520 48.72 15.08 16.86
C ASN A 520 48.73 15.26 18.39
N GLN A 521 49.66 16.03 18.88
CA GLN A 521 49.94 16.21 20.30
C GLN A 521 49.58 17.61 20.81
N GLN A 522 48.77 18.35 20.06
CA GLN A 522 48.37 19.69 20.45
C GLN A 522 46.84 19.78 20.55
N ALA A 523 46.34 20.30 21.66
CA ALA A 523 44.96 20.73 21.80
C ALA A 523 44.87 22.21 21.44
N VAL A 524 44.18 22.53 20.36
CA VAL A 524 43.98 23.91 19.91
C VAL A 524 42.53 24.30 20.10
N SER A 525 42.33 25.40 20.79
CA SER A 525 41.01 26.00 20.98
C SER A 525 41.02 27.44 20.49
N ASN A 526 40.01 27.84 19.75
CA ASN A 526 39.85 29.20 19.27
C ASN A 526 38.42 29.66 19.32
N ALA A 527 38.20 30.94 19.61
CA ALA A 527 36.93 31.60 19.53
C ALA A 527 37.09 32.92 18.76
N THR A 528 36.20 33.14 17.82
CA THR A 528 36.20 34.34 16.97
C THR A 528 34.83 35.01 17.04
N TYR A 529 34.83 36.31 17.27
CA TYR A 529 33.65 37.15 17.11
C TYR A 529 33.93 38.19 16.03
N SER A 530 33.01 38.38 15.10
CA SER A 530 33.13 39.41 14.08
C SER A 530 31.83 40.22 13.97
N LYS A 531 32.01 41.52 13.74
CA LYS A 531 30.92 42.46 13.48
C LYS A 531 31.25 43.33 12.28
N ARG A 532 30.32 43.47 11.36
CA ARG A 532 30.45 44.35 10.20
C ARG A 532 29.40 45.42 10.21
N TRP A 533 29.78 46.65 9.98
CA TRP A 533 28.86 47.82 9.81
C TRP A 533 28.85 48.22 8.32
N PRO A 534 27.91 47.71 7.50
CA PRO A 534 27.91 47.95 6.07
C PRO A 534 27.85 49.43 5.68
N LYS A 535 27.08 50.22 6.43
CA LYS A 535 26.90 51.66 6.13
C LYS A 535 28.18 52.46 6.33
N SER A 536 28.96 52.14 7.33
CA SER A 536 30.22 52.84 7.65
C SER A 536 31.46 52.11 7.12
N ARG A 537 31.29 50.99 6.39
CA ARG A 537 32.32 50.15 5.87
C ARG A 537 33.37 49.68 6.91
N ASN A 538 32.96 49.66 8.18
CA ASN A 538 33.84 49.23 9.28
C ASN A 538 33.61 47.73 9.58
N SER A 539 34.68 47.06 10.04
CA SER A 539 34.61 45.71 10.61
C SER A 539 35.45 45.59 11.86
N LEU A 540 34.98 44.80 12.82
CA LEU A 540 35.68 44.41 14.03
C LEU A 540 35.79 42.91 14.08
N SER A 541 36.98 42.39 14.34
CA SER A 541 37.22 40.96 14.61
C SER A 541 37.95 40.82 15.94
N ILE A 542 37.47 39.91 16.78
CA ILE A 542 38.09 39.57 18.07
C ILE A 542 38.41 38.07 18.02
N ASN A 543 39.67 37.71 18.19
CA ASN A 543 40.11 36.33 18.19
C ASN A 543 40.74 35.98 19.55
N LEU A 544 40.30 34.86 20.12
CA LEU A 544 40.88 34.21 21.28
C LEU A 544 41.44 32.88 20.84
N SER A 545 42.67 32.55 21.17
CA SER A 545 43.22 31.24 20.90
C SER A 545 43.97 30.69 22.11
N SER A 546 43.85 29.39 22.30
CA SER A 546 44.60 28.65 23.32
C SER A 546 45.17 27.40 22.68
N ARG A 547 46.47 27.18 22.90
CA ARG A 547 47.18 26.01 22.42
C ARG A 547 47.84 25.33 23.60
N ARG A 548 47.48 24.09 23.84
CA ARG A 548 48.06 23.23 24.89
C ARG A 548 48.86 22.12 24.24
N ASP A 549 50.13 21.98 24.63
CA ASP A 549 50.96 20.85 24.22
C ASP A 549 50.69 19.66 25.13
N LEU A 550 50.15 18.59 24.55
CA LEU A 550 49.80 17.37 25.28
C LEU A 550 51.04 16.53 25.67
N MET A 551 52.22 16.79 25.05
CA MET A 551 53.48 16.11 25.42
C MET A 551 54.10 16.68 26.70
N ALA A 552 53.85 17.93 26.99
CA ALA A 552 54.44 18.62 28.13
C ALA A 552 53.81 18.20 29.49
N ASP A 553 52.69 17.47 29.47
CA ASP A 553 52.07 16.94 30.70
C ASP A 553 52.82 15.72 31.28
N LYS A 554 53.88 15.20 30.64
CA LYS A 554 54.72 14.16 31.20
C LYS A 554 55.67 14.72 32.24
N LYS A 555 55.66 14.08 33.43
CA LYS A 555 56.82 14.15 34.29
C LYS A 555 58.01 13.63 33.50
N ILE A 556 58.98 14.47 33.27
CA ILE A 556 60.24 14.06 32.64
C ILE A 556 60.84 13.03 33.59
N ASP A 557 60.96 11.80 33.13
CA ASP A 557 61.66 10.77 33.88
C ASP A 557 63.11 11.16 33.87
N GLN A 558 63.66 11.43 35.08
CA GLN A 558 65.09 11.87 35.29
C GLN A 558 66.10 10.88 34.71
N ASN A 559 65.63 9.64 34.40
CA ASN A 559 66.47 8.59 33.80
C ASN A 559 66.46 8.53 32.28
N SER A 560 65.75 9.46 31.59
CA SER A 560 65.74 9.43 30.13
C SER A 560 67.02 9.98 29.53
N VAL A 561 67.58 9.28 28.52
CA VAL A 561 68.80 9.58 27.80
C VAL A 561 68.82 10.96 27.07
N PHE A 562 67.70 11.66 27.04
CA PHE A 562 67.52 12.98 26.43
C PHE A 562 67.42 14.14 27.44
N TYR A 563 67.72 13.89 28.72
CA TYR A 563 67.72 14.92 29.75
C TYR A 563 68.98 15.74 29.71
N ASN A 564 68.99 16.91 29.09
CA ASN A 564 70.16 17.79 28.97
C ASN A 564 69.93 19.20 29.50
N GLU A 565 68.91 19.50 30.33
CA GLU A 565 68.84 20.80 31.01
C GLU A 565 68.25 20.68 32.42
N PRO A 566 68.78 21.44 33.38
CA PRO A 566 68.30 21.41 34.77
C PRO A 566 66.97 22.17 34.89
N THR A 567 65.86 21.52 34.73
CA THR A 567 64.60 22.03 35.20
C THR A 567 64.41 21.65 36.67
N ARG A 568 64.03 22.65 37.48
CA ARG A 568 63.84 22.52 38.92
C ARG A 568 62.93 21.36 39.23
N ASP A 569 63.25 20.62 40.25
CA ASP A 569 62.52 19.50 40.86
C ASP A 569 61.02 19.73 40.88
N GLY A 570 60.26 18.81 40.28
CA GLY A 570 58.85 18.61 40.60
C GLY A 570 57.82 19.53 39.90
N GLN A 571 58.20 20.41 39.04
CA GLN A 571 57.20 21.23 38.29
C GLN A 571 56.68 20.53 37.05
N GLN A 572 55.40 20.27 37.00
CA GLN A 572 54.66 19.99 35.78
C GLN A 572 54.75 21.21 34.85
N ILE A 573 55.46 21.11 33.75
CA ILE A 573 55.53 22.19 32.76
C ILE A 573 54.25 22.08 31.89
N ASN A 574 53.22 22.76 32.32
CA ASN A 574 52.04 22.98 31.49
C ASN A 574 52.36 24.09 30.49
N ILE A 575 52.82 23.74 29.30
CA ILE A 575 52.98 24.74 28.24
C ILE A 575 51.62 24.98 27.59
N THR A 576 50.86 25.87 28.20
CA THR A 576 49.64 26.40 27.60
C THR A 576 49.93 27.80 27.09
N ASN A 577 50.02 27.96 25.78
CA ASN A 577 50.14 29.28 25.16
C ASN A 577 48.71 29.83 24.93
N ASN A 578 48.31 30.76 25.79
CA ASN A 578 47.09 31.54 25.63
C ASN A 578 47.44 32.84 24.93
N THR A 579 46.78 33.09 23.79
CA THR A 579 46.91 34.38 23.12
C THR A 579 45.98 35.37 23.80
N VAL A 580 46.48 36.54 24.18
CA VAL A 580 45.67 37.69 24.60
C VAL A 580 44.67 38.00 23.48
N PRO A 581 43.43 38.43 23.76
CA PRO A 581 42.49 38.75 22.73
C PRO A 581 43.06 39.65 21.64
N GLN A 582 43.15 39.10 20.41
CA GLN A 582 43.60 39.91 19.27
C GLN A 582 42.36 40.62 18.72
N MET A 583 42.39 41.96 18.75
CA MET A 583 41.39 42.81 18.16
C MET A 583 41.88 43.45 16.88
N ALA A 584 41.15 43.25 15.81
CA ALA A 584 41.40 43.93 14.54
C ALA A 584 40.16 44.78 14.17
N PHE A 585 40.41 46.06 14.00
CA PHE A 585 39.43 47.01 13.45
C PHE A 585 39.89 47.44 12.07
N SER A 586 39.04 47.32 11.07
CA SER A 586 39.37 47.73 9.70
C SER A 586 38.28 48.63 9.13
N HIS A 587 38.71 49.58 8.33
CA HIS A 587 37.86 50.47 7.52
C HIS A 587 38.21 50.24 6.05
N SER A 588 37.25 49.83 5.21
CA SER A 588 37.45 49.73 3.77
C SER A 588 37.06 51.02 3.07
N GLN A 589 37.96 51.58 2.29
CA GLN A 589 37.68 52.73 1.44
C GLN A 589 36.64 52.44 0.35
#